data_1dfc3d196dcc0a092b9f6ae3113797d7
#
_entry.id   1dfc3d196dcc0a092b9f6ae3113797d7
#
_cell.length_a   1.000
_cell.length_b   1.000
_cell.length_c   1.000
_cell.angle_alpha   90.00
_cell.angle_beta   90.00
_cell.angle_gamma   90.00
#
_symmetry.space_group_name_H-M   'P 1'
#
loop_
_entity.id
_entity.type
_entity.pdbx_description
1 polymer ?
#
loop_
_entity_poly.entity_id
_entity_poly.type
_entity_poly.pdbx_seq_one_letter_code
_entity_poly.pdbx_strand_id
1 'polypeptide(L)'
;VDIEMAQRMLRHLLGDRIRRNLRRKPRLRAAACTPHDADPLARRAAIETLVGLGARRVELVDTLIAAAVGCGLPVERAEATMIMVCGAAATQVAVLSLGSIVTAERIPVGGEAVDHAIVQHLRHEHELMLPSQSVRPLQLALSGNGLTPQGPASTEIHGRDVATGLARSDASAAALEAKG
;
A
#
# COMPACT_ATOMS: atom_id res chain seq x y z
N VAL A 1 18.62 -2.40 -3.63
CA VAL A 1 17.75 -1.23 -3.86
C VAL A 1 18.38 -0.38 -4.95
N ASP A 2 17.65 -0.12 -6.04
CA ASP A 2 18.10 0.74 -7.13
C ASP A 2 17.77 2.20 -6.80
N ILE A 3 18.75 2.91 -6.24
CA ILE A 3 18.62 4.31 -5.82
C ILE A 3 18.39 5.22 -7.03
N GLU A 4 19.07 4.94 -8.14
CA GLU A 4 18.97 5.77 -9.35
C GLU A 4 17.58 5.69 -9.97
N MET A 5 17.01 4.48 -10.06
CA MET A 5 15.65 4.27 -10.55
C MET A 5 14.62 4.95 -9.63
N ALA A 6 14.77 4.80 -8.31
CA ALA A 6 13.91 5.46 -7.33
C ALA A 6 13.95 7.00 -7.48
N GLN A 7 15.14 7.58 -7.66
CA GLN A 7 15.29 9.01 -7.91
C GLN A 7 14.64 9.46 -9.21
N ARG A 8 14.76 8.69 -10.30
CA ARG A 8 14.10 8.98 -11.58
C ARG A 8 12.59 8.98 -11.44
N MET A 9 12.05 7.95 -10.80
CA MET A 9 10.62 7.83 -10.55
C MET A 9 10.10 9.00 -9.71
N LEU A 10 10.76 9.33 -8.62
CA LEU A 10 10.37 10.44 -7.76
C LEU A 10 10.49 11.79 -8.46
N ARG A 11 11.54 11.99 -9.29
CA ARG A 11 11.63 13.20 -10.13
C ARG A 11 10.49 13.32 -11.11
N HIS A 12 10.05 12.21 -11.68
CA HIS A 12 8.89 12.20 -12.58
C HIS A 12 7.59 12.53 -11.85
N LEU A 13 7.34 11.86 -10.71
CA LEU A 13 6.12 12.04 -9.92
C LEU A 13 6.02 13.43 -9.27
N LEU A 14 7.13 13.95 -8.77
CA LEU A 14 7.18 15.22 -8.04
C LEU A 14 7.54 16.41 -8.94
N GLY A 15 8.02 16.16 -10.12
CA GLY A 15 8.45 17.02 -11.21
C GLY A 15 8.44 18.52 -10.94
N ASP A 16 7.36 19.18 -11.33
CA ASP A 16 7.23 20.63 -11.24
C ASP A 16 7.09 21.16 -9.81
N ARG A 17 6.64 20.35 -8.86
CA ARG A 17 6.53 20.78 -7.46
C ARG A 17 7.91 20.93 -6.83
N ILE A 18 8.83 20.01 -7.12
CA ILE A 18 10.23 20.12 -6.66
C ILE A 18 10.94 21.27 -7.37
N ARG A 19 10.81 21.39 -8.70
CA ARG A 19 11.45 22.47 -9.48
C ARG A 19 11.05 23.85 -8.99
N ARG A 20 9.76 24.10 -8.72
CA ARG A 20 9.28 25.38 -8.20
C ARG A 20 9.81 25.68 -6.81
N ASN A 21 9.89 24.68 -5.93
CA ASN A 21 10.37 24.83 -4.55
C ASN A 21 11.89 24.97 -4.49
N LEU A 22 12.66 24.28 -5.33
CA LEU A 22 14.13 24.44 -5.39
C LEU A 22 14.55 25.83 -5.86
N ARG A 23 13.82 26.44 -6.81
CA ARG A 23 14.10 27.81 -7.24
C ARG A 23 13.79 28.88 -6.17
N ARG A 24 12.81 28.63 -5.32
CA ARG A 24 12.34 29.59 -4.30
C ARG A 24 12.91 29.37 -2.90
N LYS A 25 13.30 28.14 -2.56
CA LYS A 25 13.83 27.80 -1.23
C LYS A 25 15.02 26.85 -1.37
N PRO A 26 16.26 27.34 -1.21
CA PRO A 26 17.47 26.53 -1.36
C PRO A 26 17.67 25.48 -0.24
N ARG A 27 16.71 25.30 0.66
CA ARG A 27 16.79 24.38 1.80
C ARG A 27 15.57 23.43 1.79
N LEU A 28 15.56 22.50 0.85
CA LEU A 28 14.55 21.43 0.84
C LEU A 28 14.76 20.51 2.06
N ARG A 29 13.74 20.36 2.86
CA ARG A 29 13.66 19.36 3.92
C ARG A 29 12.72 18.25 3.46
N ALA A 30 13.07 17.01 3.72
CA ALA A 30 12.27 15.84 3.39
C ALA A 30 12.05 14.99 4.64
N ALA A 31 10.85 14.45 4.76
CA ALA A 31 10.54 13.38 5.70
C ALA A 31 10.05 12.18 4.90
N ALA A 32 10.46 10.98 5.28
CA ALA A 32 10.00 9.74 4.68
C ALA A 32 9.66 8.71 5.76
N CYS A 33 8.58 7.99 5.56
CA CYS A 33 8.23 6.87 6.42
C CYS A 33 9.04 5.63 6.02
N THR A 34 9.53 4.91 7.03
CA THR A 34 10.19 3.62 6.87
C THR A 34 9.51 2.57 7.75
N PRO A 35 9.44 1.30 7.32
CA PRO A 35 8.98 0.23 8.18
C PRO A 35 9.78 0.17 9.48
N HIS A 36 9.14 -0.30 10.55
CA HIS A 36 9.79 -0.43 11.85
C HIS A 36 11.03 -1.34 11.79
N ASP A 37 10.93 -2.43 11.05
CA ASP A 37 11.95 -3.46 10.84
C ASP A 37 12.90 -3.17 9.66
N ALA A 38 12.87 -1.94 9.11
CA ALA A 38 13.74 -1.59 8.00
C ALA A 38 15.22 -1.73 8.40
N ASP A 39 15.97 -2.49 7.59
CA ASP A 39 17.39 -2.68 7.80
C ASP A 39 18.19 -1.37 7.61
N PRO A 40 19.40 -1.26 8.17
CA PRO A 40 20.23 -0.07 8.04
C PRO A 40 20.54 0.32 6.59
N LEU A 41 20.66 -0.67 5.69
CA LEU A 41 20.92 -0.43 4.26
C LEU A 41 19.70 0.20 3.57
N ALA A 42 18.50 -0.29 3.85
CA ALA A 42 17.27 0.27 3.32
C ALA A 42 17.04 1.70 3.83
N ARG A 43 17.29 1.96 5.11
CA ARG A 43 17.22 3.32 5.69
C ARG A 43 18.21 4.27 5.03
N ARG A 44 19.46 3.83 4.83
CA ARG A 44 20.49 4.61 4.14
C ARG A 44 20.12 4.89 2.69
N ALA A 45 19.62 3.89 1.95
CA ALA A 45 19.17 4.05 0.58
C ALA A 45 18.03 5.07 0.45
N ALA A 46 17.08 5.09 1.41
CA ALA A 46 16.02 6.08 1.44
C ALA A 46 16.57 7.51 1.63
N ILE A 47 17.54 7.70 2.54
CA ILE A 47 18.20 8.99 2.73
C ILE A 47 18.94 9.41 1.47
N GLU A 48 19.77 8.54 0.89
CA GLU A 48 20.55 8.83 -0.33
C GLU A 48 19.65 9.17 -1.53
N THR A 49 18.52 8.48 -1.64
CA THR A 49 17.51 8.78 -2.66
C THR A 49 17.00 10.22 -2.52
N LEU A 50 16.62 10.65 -1.32
CA LEU A 50 16.08 11.98 -1.08
C LEU A 50 17.15 13.08 -1.14
N VAL A 51 18.37 12.81 -0.70
CA VAL A 51 19.52 13.72 -0.86
C VAL A 51 19.82 13.93 -2.34
N GLY A 52 19.82 12.90 -3.16
CA GLY A 52 20.01 12.99 -4.61
C GLY A 52 18.89 13.75 -5.35
N LEU A 53 17.73 13.94 -4.70
CA LEU A 53 16.67 14.83 -5.17
C LEU A 53 16.86 16.29 -4.73
N GLY A 54 17.89 16.59 -3.95
CA GLY A 54 18.23 17.93 -3.48
C GLY A 54 17.78 18.24 -2.05
N ALA A 55 17.35 17.23 -1.28
CA ALA A 55 17.04 17.43 0.13
C ALA A 55 18.34 17.67 0.93
N ARG A 56 18.37 18.76 1.69
CA ARG A 56 19.49 19.08 2.60
C ARG A 56 19.36 18.45 3.98
N ARG A 57 18.13 18.20 4.40
CA ARG A 57 17.81 17.51 5.65
C ARG A 57 16.77 16.46 5.35
N VAL A 58 17.06 15.22 5.73
CA VAL A 58 16.17 14.08 5.61
C VAL A 58 15.91 13.54 7.01
N GLU A 59 14.65 13.37 7.34
CA GLU A 59 14.19 12.73 8.56
C GLU A 59 13.45 11.45 8.18
N LEU A 60 13.84 10.34 8.81
CA LEU A 60 13.11 9.08 8.70
C LEU A 60 12.17 8.94 9.90
N VAL A 61 10.92 8.67 9.61
CA VAL A 61 9.87 8.47 10.62
C VAL A 61 9.40 7.03 10.53
N ASP A 62 9.16 6.41 11.67
CA ASP A 62 8.56 5.07 11.69
C ASP A 62 7.12 5.12 11.15
N THR A 63 6.80 4.19 10.24
CA THR A 63 5.48 4.13 9.59
C THR A 63 4.36 3.96 10.60
N LEU A 64 4.57 3.16 11.66
CA LEU A 64 3.55 2.89 12.69
C LEU A 64 3.27 4.14 13.53
N ILE A 65 4.33 4.88 13.91
CA ILE A 65 4.18 6.14 14.65
C ILE A 65 3.50 7.20 13.76
N ALA A 66 3.95 7.33 12.51
CA ALA A 66 3.36 8.29 11.58
C ALA A 66 1.87 8.01 11.31
N ALA A 67 1.50 6.74 11.18
CA ALA A 67 0.13 6.32 11.00
C ALA A 67 -0.73 6.59 12.24
N ALA A 68 -0.20 6.31 13.44
CA ALA A 68 -0.91 6.56 14.69
C ALA A 68 -1.20 8.06 14.88
N VAL A 69 -0.19 8.91 14.62
CA VAL A 69 -0.37 10.38 14.66
C VAL A 69 -1.38 10.82 13.61
N GLY A 70 -1.31 10.27 12.40
CA GLY A 70 -2.24 10.58 11.31
C GLY A 70 -3.69 10.20 11.61
N CYS A 71 -3.91 9.14 12.40
CA CYS A 71 -5.22 8.73 12.90
C CYS A 71 -5.67 9.52 14.14
N GLY A 72 -4.87 10.45 14.65
CA GLY A 72 -5.19 11.21 15.86
C GLY A 72 -5.14 10.40 17.16
N LEU A 73 -4.40 9.27 17.15
CA LEU A 73 -4.26 8.45 18.35
C LEU A 73 -3.40 9.16 19.41
N PRO A 74 -3.71 8.99 20.71
CA PRO A 74 -3.01 9.66 21.81
C PRO A 74 -1.65 9.00 22.11
N VAL A 75 -0.73 9.00 21.13
CA VAL A 75 0.55 8.27 21.19
C VAL A 75 1.46 8.73 22.35
N GLU A 76 1.33 9.97 22.81
CA GLU A 76 2.19 10.53 23.87
C GLU A 76 1.71 10.19 25.28
N ARG A 77 0.51 9.62 25.43
CA ARG A 77 -0.02 9.27 26.73
C ARG A 77 0.62 8.00 27.28
N ALA A 78 0.59 7.86 28.63
CA ALA A 78 1.02 6.65 29.31
C ALA A 78 -0.02 5.50 29.23
N GLU A 79 -0.75 5.46 28.14
CA GLU A 79 -1.76 4.44 27.84
C GLU A 79 -1.27 3.62 26.64
N ALA A 80 -1.54 2.30 26.69
CA ALA A 80 -1.21 1.44 25.56
C ALA A 80 -2.22 1.67 24.41
N THR A 81 -1.72 2.09 23.26
CA THR A 81 -2.52 2.25 22.05
C THR A 81 -2.03 1.27 20.99
N MET A 82 -2.94 0.49 20.43
CA MET A 82 -2.60 -0.45 19.36
C MET A 82 -2.95 0.15 18.00
N ILE A 83 -2.05 -0.04 17.03
CA ILE A 83 -2.26 0.32 15.64
C ILE A 83 -1.91 -0.84 14.72
N MET A 84 -2.70 -1.01 13.68
CA MET A 84 -2.42 -1.92 12.57
C MET A 84 -2.36 -1.13 11.27
N VAL A 85 -1.30 -1.35 10.49
CA VAL A 85 -1.10 -0.75 9.17
C VAL A 85 -1.01 -1.86 8.13
N CYS A 86 -2.07 -2.00 7.33
CA CYS A 86 -2.13 -2.94 6.24
C CYS A 86 -1.65 -2.25 4.94
N GLY A 87 -0.45 -2.60 4.49
CA GLY A 87 0.14 -2.10 3.25
C GLY A 87 -0.14 -3.02 2.05
N ALA A 88 0.54 -2.75 0.94
CA ALA A 88 0.47 -3.60 -0.26
C ALA A 88 1.16 -4.95 -0.04
N ALA A 89 2.40 -4.95 0.44
CA ALA A 89 3.23 -6.15 0.58
C ALA A 89 3.27 -6.74 2.00
N ALA A 90 2.85 -5.99 3.01
CA ALA A 90 2.95 -6.43 4.41
C ALA A 90 1.95 -5.71 5.29
N THR A 91 1.58 -6.37 6.38
CA THR A 91 0.80 -5.80 7.49
C THR A 91 1.72 -5.70 8.71
N GLN A 92 1.69 -4.54 9.35
CA GLN A 92 2.43 -4.27 10.59
C GLN A 92 1.46 -3.94 11.70
N VAL A 93 1.73 -4.45 12.90
CA VAL A 93 0.95 -4.17 14.12
C VAL A 93 1.90 -3.70 15.19
N ALA A 94 1.54 -2.67 15.93
CA ALA A 94 2.32 -2.20 17.07
C ALA A 94 1.46 -1.78 18.24
N VAL A 95 2.04 -1.88 19.43
CA VAL A 95 1.57 -1.24 20.65
C VAL A 95 2.48 -0.04 20.93
N LEU A 96 1.86 1.11 21.06
CA LEU A 96 2.51 2.39 21.32
C LEU A 96 2.20 2.87 22.73
N SER A 97 3.17 3.48 23.38
CA SER A 97 2.99 4.18 24.65
C SER A 97 4.09 5.21 24.82
N LEU A 98 3.78 6.36 25.41
CA LEU A 98 4.74 7.44 25.68
C LEU A 98 5.57 7.86 24.45
N GLY A 99 4.95 7.91 23.29
CA GLY A 99 5.60 8.30 22.03
C GLY A 99 6.54 7.26 21.42
N SER A 100 6.57 6.06 21.97
CA SER A 100 7.49 4.98 21.55
C SER A 100 6.74 3.70 21.20
N ILE A 101 7.36 2.88 20.36
CA ILE A 101 6.89 1.52 20.07
C ILE A 101 7.35 0.60 21.22
N VAL A 102 6.39 0.00 21.91
CA VAL A 102 6.63 -0.98 22.99
C VAL A 102 6.92 -2.35 22.39
N THR A 103 6.12 -2.74 21.42
CA THR A 103 6.29 -3.97 20.66
C THR A 103 5.70 -3.78 19.27
N ALA A 104 6.29 -4.43 18.28
CA ALA A 104 5.78 -4.45 16.90
C ALA A 104 6.04 -5.79 16.25
N GLU A 105 5.09 -6.20 15.42
CA GLU A 105 5.19 -7.40 14.59
C GLU A 105 4.87 -7.05 13.15
N ARG A 106 5.47 -7.80 12.22
CA ARG A 106 5.23 -7.68 10.78
C ARG A 106 5.00 -9.03 10.16
N ILE A 107 3.94 -9.12 9.37
CA ILE A 107 3.66 -10.28 8.54
C ILE A 107 3.76 -9.90 7.06
N PRO A 108 4.35 -10.74 6.18
CA PRO A 108 4.50 -10.47 4.76
C PRO A 108 3.19 -10.76 3.99
N VAL A 109 2.07 -10.27 4.51
CA VAL A 109 0.74 -10.38 3.91
C VAL A 109 0.13 -8.98 3.87
N GLY A 110 -0.28 -8.56 2.69
CA GLY A 110 -0.90 -7.25 2.44
C GLY A 110 -1.86 -7.33 1.26
N GLY A 111 -2.23 -6.18 0.72
CA GLY A 111 -3.19 -6.08 -0.38
C GLY A 111 -2.82 -6.87 -1.63
N GLU A 112 -1.52 -7.00 -1.93
CA GLU A 112 -1.04 -7.81 -3.06
C GLU A 112 -1.35 -9.31 -2.91
N ALA A 113 -1.32 -9.83 -1.68
CA ALA A 113 -1.69 -11.22 -1.41
C ALA A 113 -3.19 -11.45 -1.67
N VAL A 114 -4.02 -10.47 -1.32
CA VAL A 114 -5.47 -10.50 -1.63
C VAL A 114 -5.70 -10.42 -3.14
N ASP A 115 -5.05 -9.49 -3.83
CA ASP A 115 -5.13 -9.37 -5.28
C ASP A 115 -4.73 -10.66 -5.97
N HIS A 116 -3.64 -11.29 -5.51
CA HIS A 116 -3.17 -12.58 -6.04
C HIS A 116 -4.17 -13.72 -5.77
N ALA A 117 -4.76 -13.77 -4.58
CA ALA A 117 -5.77 -14.78 -4.25
C ALA A 117 -7.02 -14.65 -5.14
N ILE A 118 -7.47 -13.41 -5.42
CA ILE A 118 -8.59 -13.15 -6.34
C ILE A 118 -8.26 -13.65 -7.74
N VAL A 119 -7.08 -13.34 -8.27
CA VAL A 119 -6.65 -13.79 -9.61
C VAL A 119 -6.61 -15.32 -9.70
N GLN A 120 -6.04 -15.97 -8.69
CA GLN A 120 -5.96 -17.43 -8.65
C GLN A 120 -7.34 -18.08 -8.55
N HIS A 121 -8.22 -17.54 -7.72
CA HIS A 121 -9.59 -18.03 -7.61
C HIS A 121 -10.34 -17.95 -8.94
N LEU A 122 -10.31 -16.79 -9.60
CA LEU A 122 -10.97 -16.61 -10.89
C LEU A 122 -10.38 -17.51 -11.98
N ARG A 123 -9.07 -17.74 -11.95
CA ARG A 123 -8.40 -18.65 -12.88
C ARG A 123 -8.79 -20.10 -12.67
N HIS A 124 -8.90 -20.58 -11.44
CA HIS A 124 -9.15 -21.99 -11.12
C HIS A 124 -10.62 -22.33 -11.13
N GLU A 125 -11.48 -21.49 -10.59
CA GLU A 125 -12.92 -21.79 -10.44
C GLU A 125 -13.75 -21.31 -11.65
N HIS A 126 -13.29 -20.26 -12.32
CA HIS A 126 -14.04 -19.65 -13.43
C HIS A 126 -13.33 -19.73 -14.79
N GLU A 127 -12.12 -20.31 -14.83
CA GLU A 127 -11.29 -20.37 -16.05
C GLU A 127 -11.08 -18.99 -16.70
N LEU A 128 -11.06 -17.94 -15.87
CA LEU A 128 -10.98 -16.54 -16.31
C LEU A 128 -9.63 -15.92 -15.95
N MET A 129 -8.92 -15.42 -16.94
CA MET A 129 -7.66 -14.70 -16.77
C MET A 129 -7.92 -13.19 -16.78
N LEU A 130 -7.62 -12.53 -15.65
CA LEU A 130 -7.76 -11.08 -15.49
C LEU A 130 -6.46 -10.36 -15.84
N PRO A 131 -6.54 -9.22 -16.57
CA PRO A 131 -5.42 -8.29 -16.66
C PRO A 131 -5.10 -7.72 -15.29
N SER A 132 -3.81 -7.55 -14.96
CA SER A 132 -3.36 -7.05 -13.64
C SER A 132 -3.99 -5.71 -13.24
N GLN A 133 -4.24 -4.84 -14.23
CA GLN A 133 -4.89 -3.54 -14.02
C GLN A 133 -6.37 -3.63 -13.61
N SER A 134 -7.03 -4.77 -13.85
CA SER A 134 -8.46 -4.98 -13.53
C SER A 134 -8.66 -5.55 -12.12
N VAL A 135 -7.60 -6.07 -11.48
CA VAL A 135 -7.70 -6.73 -10.16
C VAL A 135 -8.04 -5.71 -9.06
N ARG A 136 -7.33 -4.59 -9.05
CA ARG A 136 -7.54 -3.56 -8.02
C ARG A 136 -8.93 -2.91 -8.08
N PRO A 137 -9.47 -2.50 -9.25
CA PRO A 137 -10.85 -2.06 -9.37
C PRO A 137 -11.87 -3.09 -8.87
N LEU A 138 -11.65 -4.37 -9.20
CA LEU A 138 -12.51 -5.46 -8.73
C LEU A 138 -12.47 -5.61 -7.21
N GLN A 139 -11.29 -5.62 -6.60
CA GLN A 139 -11.11 -5.67 -5.15
C GLN A 139 -11.86 -4.52 -4.46
N LEU A 140 -11.75 -3.30 -4.99
CA LEU A 140 -12.43 -2.13 -4.44
C LEU A 140 -13.96 -2.23 -4.59
N ALA A 141 -14.45 -2.75 -5.73
CA ALA A 141 -15.88 -2.97 -5.94
C ALA A 141 -16.44 -3.99 -4.94
N LEU A 142 -15.72 -5.09 -4.71
CA LEU A 142 -16.11 -6.10 -3.73
C LEU A 142 -16.07 -5.57 -2.29
N SER A 143 -15.05 -4.80 -1.93
CA SER A 143 -14.89 -4.23 -0.58
C SER A 143 -15.91 -3.13 -0.26
N GLY A 144 -16.29 -2.32 -1.25
CA GLY A 144 -17.21 -1.20 -1.07
C GLY A 144 -18.69 -1.60 -0.98
N ASN A 145 -19.05 -2.70 -1.59
CA ASN A 145 -20.43 -3.13 -1.72
C ASN A 145 -20.93 -4.04 -0.58
N GLY A 146 -20.01 -4.60 0.21
CA GLY A 146 -20.37 -5.46 1.36
C GLY A 146 -21.01 -4.73 2.55
N LEU A 147 -21.10 -3.39 2.50
CA LEU A 147 -21.69 -2.56 3.57
C LEU A 147 -23.06 -1.96 3.21
N THR A 148 -23.62 -2.29 2.05
CA THR A 148 -24.95 -1.80 1.69
C THR A 148 -26.03 -2.80 2.10
N PRO A 149 -27.18 -2.34 2.68
CA PRO A 149 -28.28 -3.22 3.11
C PRO A 149 -28.98 -4.00 1.99
N GLN A 150 -28.57 -3.83 0.75
CA GLN A 150 -29.28 -4.33 -0.44
C GLN A 150 -28.70 -5.62 -1.05
N GLY A 151 -27.78 -6.30 -0.35
CA GLY A 151 -27.18 -7.56 -0.82
C GLY A 151 -25.92 -7.34 -1.70
N PRO A 152 -25.25 -8.43 -2.10
CA PRO A 152 -24.05 -8.37 -2.89
C PRO A 152 -24.33 -7.75 -4.25
N ALA A 153 -23.70 -6.63 -4.56
CA ALA A 153 -23.78 -6.07 -5.90
C ALA A 153 -23.03 -6.98 -6.86
N SER A 154 -23.69 -7.43 -7.90
CA SER A 154 -23.04 -8.14 -8.99
C SER A 154 -22.12 -7.18 -9.75
N THR A 155 -20.84 -7.50 -9.84
CA THR A 155 -19.88 -6.75 -10.65
C THR A 155 -19.55 -7.58 -11.87
N GLU A 156 -19.72 -7.00 -13.06
CA GLU A 156 -19.35 -7.65 -14.30
C GLU A 156 -17.81 -7.64 -14.43
N ILE A 157 -17.25 -8.82 -14.66
CA ILE A 157 -15.80 -9.03 -14.75
C ILE A 157 -15.43 -9.31 -16.20
N HIS A 158 -14.56 -8.48 -16.76
CA HIS A 158 -14.04 -8.66 -18.11
C HIS A 158 -12.63 -9.26 -18.06
N GLY A 159 -12.46 -10.40 -18.70
CA GLY A 159 -11.19 -11.11 -18.76
C GLY A 159 -11.01 -11.88 -20.06
N ARG A 160 -10.07 -12.82 -20.03
CA ARG A 160 -9.86 -13.78 -21.12
C ARG A 160 -10.09 -15.19 -20.61
N ASP A 161 -10.75 -15.99 -21.40
CA ASP A 161 -10.87 -17.42 -21.16
C ASP A 161 -9.50 -18.09 -21.18
N VAL A 162 -9.20 -18.93 -20.19
CA VAL A 162 -7.87 -19.56 -20.01
C VAL A 162 -7.57 -20.54 -21.14
N ALA A 163 -8.58 -21.27 -21.64
CA ALA A 163 -8.39 -22.30 -22.66
C ALA A 163 -8.31 -21.73 -24.07
N THR A 164 -9.16 -20.75 -24.40
CA THR A 164 -9.30 -20.22 -25.77
C THR A 164 -8.55 -18.90 -25.97
N GLY A 165 -8.20 -18.17 -24.88
CA GLY A 165 -7.60 -16.86 -24.94
C GLY A 165 -8.54 -15.74 -25.44
N LEU A 166 -9.81 -16.06 -25.74
CA LEU A 166 -10.78 -15.10 -26.22
C LEU A 166 -11.33 -14.22 -25.09
N ALA A 167 -11.77 -13.03 -25.45
CA ALA A 167 -12.41 -12.13 -24.48
C ALA A 167 -13.71 -12.77 -23.96
N ARG A 168 -13.87 -12.75 -22.64
CA ARG A 168 -15.05 -13.27 -21.95
C ARG A 168 -15.46 -12.31 -20.84
N SER A 169 -16.75 -12.12 -20.65
CA SER A 169 -17.31 -11.42 -19.51
C SER A 169 -18.11 -12.39 -18.64
N ASP A 170 -17.91 -12.34 -17.33
CA ASP A 170 -18.64 -13.15 -16.37
C ASP A 170 -19.34 -12.25 -15.34
N ALA A 171 -20.62 -12.52 -15.07
CA ALA A 171 -21.46 -11.63 -14.25
C ALA A 171 -21.56 -12.06 -12.78
N SER A 172 -20.75 -13.01 -12.32
CA SER A 172 -20.95 -13.64 -11.01
C SER A 172 -19.96 -13.19 -9.93
N ALA A 173 -20.12 -11.98 -9.40
CA ALA A 173 -19.50 -11.61 -8.12
C ALA A 173 -20.14 -12.36 -6.93
N ALA A 174 -21.36 -12.87 -7.07
CA ALA A 174 -22.06 -13.64 -6.04
C ALA A 174 -21.38 -14.97 -5.66
N ALA A 175 -20.51 -15.51 -6.52
CA ALA A 175 -19.80 -16.76 -6.26
C ALA A 175 -18.56 -16.59 -5.34
N LEU A 176 -18.06 -15.37 -5.15
CA LEU A 176 -16.90 -15.08 -4.31
C LEU A 176 -17.24 -15.06 -2.80
N GLU A 177 -18.51 -14.84 -2.44
CA GLU A 177 -18.93 -14.78 -1.04
C GLU A 177 -19.26 -16.16 -0.42
N ALA A 178 -19.44 -17.19 -1.22
CA ALA A 178 -19.96 -18.49 -0.73
C ALA A 178 -18.91 -19.40 -0.07
N LYS A 179 -17.63 -19.02 0.00
CA LYS A 179 -16.54 -19.85 0.54
C LYS A 179 -15.52 -19.07 1.38
N GLY A 180 -15.99 -18.16 2.24
CA GLY A 180 -15.17 -17.56 3.27
C GLY A 180 -15.22 -18.36 4.58
#